data_c430c415c27844426622093d427bcc2a
#
_entry.id   c430c415c27844426622093d427bcc2a
#
_cell.length_a   1.000
_cell.length_b   1.000
_cell.length_c   1.000
_cell.angle_alpha   90.00
_cell.angle_beta   90.00
_cell.angle_gamma   90.00
#
_symmetry.space_group_name_H-M   'P 1'
#
loop_
_entity.id
_entity.type
_entity.pdbx_description
1 polymer ?
#
loop_
_entity_poly.entity_id
_entity_poly.type
_entity_poly.pdbx_seq_one_letter_code
_entity_poly.pdbx_strand_id
1 'polypeptide(L)'
;GETEIDGSLKQTRVMQAINTVKVFKKLCAVFRVDKILAVATAAVRRAKNQRTFLNEMFGSTGLKFKVVSEEEEANLVYQGVINSMEIPKGLIMEIGGSGTKFVYYNRRNILHTEVFSFGAATLAEMFGGADVAPEETERKVAEFFRQQLETVDWLDELDPETQFIGVGGSFRNLSALARRKRKYPLDI
;
A
#
# COMPACT_ATOMS: atom_id res chain seq x y z
N GLY A 1 -13.06 -5.02 -10.05
CA GLY A 1 -12.88 -4.83 -8.61
C GLY A 1 -12.84 -6.13 -7.82
N GLU A 2 -12.33 -6.09 -6.61
CA GLU A 2 -12.19 -7.26 -5.72
C GLU A 2 -13.46 -7.51 -4.90
N THR A 3 -14.35 -6.52 -4.85
CA THR A 3 -15.59 -6.55 -4.07
C THR A 3 -16.83 -6.66 -4.95
N GLU A 4 -17.90 -7.20 -4.38
CA GLU A 4 -19.26 -7.12 -4.92
C GLU A 4 -19.81 -5.70 -4.73
N ILE A 5 -20.96 -5.40 -5.35
CA ILE A 5 -21.65 -4.10 -5.25
C ILE A 5 -22.01 -3.77 -3.79
N ASP A 6 -22.28 -4.79 -2.98
CA ASP A 6 -22.60 -4.62 -1.55
C ASP A 6 -21.37 -4.37 -0.65
N GLY A 7 -20.16 -4.39 -1.19
CA GLY A 7 -18.90 -4.22 -0.45
C GLY A 7 -18.34 -5.50 0.17
N SER A 8 -18.89 -6.68 -0.16
CA SER A 8 -18.34 -7.98 0.23
C SER A 8 -17.21 -8.41 -0.72
N LEU A 9 -16.21 -9.12 -0.21
CA LEU A 9 -15.20 -9.77 -1.05
C LEU A 9 -15.84 -10.85 -1.92
N LYS A 10 -15.54 -10.84 -3.20
CA LYS A 10 -16.00 -11.85 -4.15
C LYS A 10 -15.48 -13.24 -3.77
N GLN A 11 -16.33 -14.25 -3.79
CA GLN A 11 -15.93 -15.63 -3.45
C GLN A 11 -14.77 -16.14 -4.31
N THR A 12 -14.72 -15.76 -5.58
CA THR A 12 -13.60 -16.08 -6.47
C THR A 12 -12.27 -15.50 -5.97
N ARG A 13 -12.28 -14.27 -5.43
CA ARG A 13 -11.10 -13.63 -4.85
C ARG A 13 -10.69 -14.25 -3.50
N VAL A 14 -11.68 -14.64 -2.69
CA VAL A 14 -11.43 -15.40 -1.46
C VAL A 14 -10.69 -16.70 -1.76
N MET A 15 -11.18 -17.48 -2.75
CA MET A 15 -10.54 -18.72 -3.16
C MET A 15 -9.12 -18.50 -3.73
N GLN A 16 -8.92 -17.45 -4.52
CA GLN A 16 -7.59 -17.10 -5.03
C GLN A 16 -6.63 -16.78 -3.88
N ALA A 17 -7.08 -15.97 -2.91
CA ALA A 17 -6.28 -15.63 -1.72
C ALA A 17 -5.90 -16.88 -0.92
N ILE A 18 -6.85 -17.79 -0.66
CA ILE A 18 -6.60 -19.05 0.04
C ILE A 18 -5.54 -19.88 -0.70
N ASN A 19 -5.67 -20.03 -2.02
CA ASN A 19 -4.72 -20.80 -2.81
C ASN A 19 -3.32 -20.18 -2.79
N THR A 20 -3.24 -18.86 -2.90
CA THR A 20 -1.97 -18.12 -2.81
C THR A 20 -1.31 -18.30 -1.45
N VAL A 21 -2.07 -18.18 -0.37
CA VAL A 21 -1.57 -18.39 0.99
C VAL A 21 -1.08 -19.83 1.22
N LYS A 22 -1.78 -20.84 0.65
CA LYS A 22 -1.32 -22.23 0.68
C LYS A 22 0.05 -22.40 0.00
N VAL A 23 0.28 -21.71 -1.13
CA VAL A 23 1.59 -21.72 -1.81
C VAL A 23 2.65 -21.08 -0.92
N PHE A 24 2.41 -19.90 -0.38
CA PHE A 24 3.36 -19.24 0.54
C PHE A 24 3.66 -20.10 1.78
N LYS A 25 2.64 -20.76 2.36
CA LYS A 25 2.85 -21.66 3.48
C LYS A 25 3.77 -22.84 3.13
N LYS A 26 3.63 -23.42 1.92
CA LYS A 26 4.54 -24.45 1.44
C LYS A 26 5.98 -23.92 1.29
N LEU A 27 6.14 -22.71 0.72
CA LEU A 27 7.45 -22.08 0.61
C LEU A 27 8.08 -21.84 2.00
N CYS A 28 7.32 -21.32 2.96
CA CYS A 28 7.79 -21.16 4.33
C CYS A 28 8.27 -22.49 4.94
N ALA A 29 7.57 -23.59 4.68
CA ALA A 29 7.99 -24.92 5.15
C ALA A 29 9.30 -25.38 4.48
N VAL A 30 9.45 -25.17 3.16
CA VAL A 30 10.71 -25.50 2.43
C VAL A 30 11.89 -24.71 3.00
N PHE A 31 11.68 -23.42 3.28
CA PHE A 31 12.71 -22.54 3.87
C PHE A 31 12.86 -22.69 5.39
N ARG A 32 12.16 -23.65 6.01
CA ARG A 32 12.18 -23.91 7.46
C ARG A 32 11.93 -22.65 8.30
N VAL A 33 10.94 -21.85 7.89
CA VAL A 33 10.54 -20.62 8.60
C VAL A 33 9.96 -20.98 9.96
N ASP A 34 10.51 -20.44 11.03
CA ASP A 34 10.09 -20.72 12.41
C ASP A 34 8.72 -20.09 12.74
N LYS A 35 8.43 -18.91 12.17
CA LYS A 35 7.20 -18.15 12.48
C LYS A 35 6.66 -17.44 11.26
N ILE A 36 5.35 -17.58 11.04
CA ILE A 36 4.60 -16.85 10.01
C ILE A 36 3.72 -15.80 10.68
N LEU A 37 3.92 -14.54 10.32
CA LEU A 37 3.06 -13.43 10.71
C LEU A 37 2.20 -13.05 9.50
N ALA A 38 0.89 -13.30 9.61
CA ALA A 38 -0.05 -13.00 8.55
C ALA A 38 -0.90 -11.79 8.90
N VAL A 39 -0.91 -10.79 8.02
CA VAL A 39 -1.71 -9.57 8.18
C VAL A 39 -2.66 -9.40 7.00
N ALA A 40 -3.78 -8.74 7.26
CA ALA A 40 -4.73 -8.34 6.24
C ALA A 40 -4.97 -6.82 6.37
N THR A 41 -5.07 -6.15 5.22
CA THR A 41 -5.12 -4.69 5.13
C THR A 41 -6.47 -4.21 4.54
N ALA A 42 -6.48 -3.08 3.87
CA ALA A 42 -7.65 -2.33 3.45
C ALA A 42 -8.79 -3.16 2.84
N ALA A 43 -8.50 -4.05 1.89
CA ALA A 43 -9.54 -4.83 1.20
C ALA A 43 -10.32 -5.72 2.17
N VAL A 44 -9.62 -6.40 3.09
CA VAL A 44 -10.25 -7.24 4.12
C VAL A 44 -10.83 -6.39 5.24
N ARG A 45 -10.14 -5.32 5.65
CA ARG A 45 -10.57 -4.42 6.72
C ARG A 45 -11.93 -3.80 6.42
N ARG A 46 -12.17 -3.40 5.17
CA ARG A 46 -13.42 -2.76 4.73
C ARG A 46 -14.51 -3.73 4.28
N ALA A 47 -14.19 -5.01 4.14
CA ALA A 47 -15.12 -6.00 3.62
C ALA A 47 -16.26 -6.30 4.61
N LYS A 48 -17.52 -6.26 4.13
CA LYS A 48 -18.68 -6.64 4.94
C LYS A 48 -18.63 -8.10 5.40
N ASN A 49 -18.05 -8.98 4.60
CA ASN A 49 -17.85 -10.40 4.92
C ASN A 49 -16.46 -10.70 5.53
N GLN A 50 -15.80 -9.71 6.15
CA GLN A 50 -14.47 -9.84 6.76
C GLN A 50 -14.36 -11.09 7.66
N ARG A 51 -15.33 -11.27 8.58
CA ARG A 51 -15.32 -12.40 9.54
C ARG A 51 -15.39 -13.75 8.83
N THR A 52 -16.24 -13.85 7.82
CA THR A 52 -16.37 -15.08 6.99
C THR A 52 -15.06 -15.37 6.27
N PHE A 53 -14.47 -14.37 5.62
CA PHE A 53 -13.16 -14.48 4.97
C PHE A 53 -12.09 -14.99 5.93
N LEU A 54 -11.97 -14.41 7.13
CA LEU A 54 -10.96 -14.80 8.12
C LEU A 54 -11.16 -16.25 8.62
N ASN A 55 -12.41 -16.67 8.79
CA ASN A 55 -12.74 -18.04 9.18
C ASN A 55 -12.41 -19.04 8.08
N GLU A 56 -12.77 -18.76 6.83
CA GLU A 56 -12.44 -19.60 5.68
C GLU A 56 -10.91 -19.69 5.47
N MET A 57 -10.21 -18.57 5.61
CA MET A 57 -8.76 -18.51 5.52
C MET A 57 -8.11 -19.39 6.61
N PHE A 58 -8.55 -19.25 7.87
CA PHE A 58 -8.05 -20.07 8.96
C PHE A 58 -8.36 -21.55 8.75
N GLY A 59 -9.62 -21.91 8.42
CA GLY A 59 -10.03 -23.29 8.19
C GLY A 59 -9.26 -23.96 7.04
N SER A 60 -8.93 -23.19 5.99
CA SER A 60 -8.23 -23.69 4.80
C SER A 60 -6.72 -23.75 4.93
N THR A 61 -6.11 -22.88 5.74
CA THR A 61 -4.65 -22.70 5.80
C THR A 61 -4.06 -22.93 7.19
N GLY A 62 -4.86 -22.88 8.25
CA GLY A 62 -4.42 -22.91 9.65
C GLY A 62 -3.73 -21.62 10.10
N LEU A 63 -3.68 -20.57 9.27
CA LEU A 63 -3.06 -19.29 9.61
C LEU A 63 -4.10 -18.30 10.13
N LYS A 64 -3.81 -17.71 11.27
CA LYS A 64 -4.60 -16.58 11.81
C LYS A 64 -4.09 -15.28 11.22
N PHE A 65 -4.96 -14.55 10.54
CA PHE A 65 -4.66 -13.23 10.02
C PHE A 65 -5.04 -12.16 11.05
N LYS A 66 -4.11 -11.23 11.31
CA LYS A 66 -4.42 -9.99 12.03
C LYS A 66 -4.88 -8.95 11.01
N VAL A 67 -6.08 -8.42 11.15
CA VAL A 67 -6.50 -7.24 10.41
C VAL A 67 -5.88 -6.03 11.07
N VAL A 68 -5.00 -5.33 10.36
CA VAL A 68 -4.32 -4.13 10.87
C VAL A 68 -5.15 -2.88 10.58
N SER A 69 -5.13 -1.92 11.52
CA SER A 69 -5.72 -0.60 11.30
C SER A 69 -4.94 0.19 10.25
N GLU A 70 -5.48 1.32 9.80
CA GLU A 70 -4.77 2.21 8.86
C GLU A 70 -3.52 2.80 9.50
N GLU A 71 -3.59 3.16 10.76
CA GLU A 71 -2.48 3.65 11.55
C GLU A 71 -1.40 2.58 11.77
N GLU A 72 -1.80 1.34 12.15
CA GLU A 72 -0.86 0.23 12.27
C GLU A 72 -0.16 -0.06 10.94
N GLU A 73 -0.88 0.00 9.83
CA GLU A 73 -0.34 -0.20 8.48
C GLU A 73 0.67 0.89 8.12
N ALA A 74 0.37 2.17 8.41
CA ALA A 74 1.29 3.28 8.21
C ALA A 74 2.55 3.14 9.07
N ASN A 75 2.41 2.72 10.33
CA ASN A 75 3.54 2.46 11.22
C ASN A 75 4.42 1.31 10.70
N LEU A 76 3.85 0.24 10.14
CA LEU A 76 4.63 -0.85 9.53
C LEU A 76 5.44 -0.37 8.32
N VAL A 77 4.86 0.50 7.47
CA VAL A 77 5.58 1.14 6.36
C VAL A 77 6.74 1.97 6.89
N TYR A 78 6.48 2.81 7.89
CA TYR A 78 7.52 3.61 8.55
C TYR A 78 8.64 2.73 9.10
N GLN A 79 8.33 1.66 9.86
CA GLN A 79 9.32 0.74 10.40
C GLN A 79 10.16 0.08 9.30
N GLY A 80 9.55 -0.26 8.17
CA GLY A 80 10.25 -0.78 7.00
C GLY A 80 11.30 0.21 6.47
N VAL A 81 10.95 1.48 6.37
CA VAL A 81 11.83 2.53 5.85
C VAL A 81 12.98 2.81 6.82
N ILE A 82 12.70 3.11 8.08
CA ILE A 82 13.75 3.52 9.04
C ILE A 82 14.75 2.41 9.40
N ASN A 83 14.39 1.15 9.14
CA ASN A 83 15.29 0.02 9.32
C ASN A 83 16.02 -0.37 8.03
N SER A 84 15.68 0.24 6.88
CA SER A 84 16.33 0.00 5.58
C SER A 84 17.20 1.15 5.11
N MET A 85 17.00 2.35 5.64
CA MET A 85 17.66 3.58 5.20
C MET A 85 18.08 4.44 6.39
N GLU A 86 19.28 5.04 6.32
CA GLU A 86 19.77 6.01 7.30
C GLU A 86 19.36 7.43 6.89
N ILE A 87 18.08 7.72 6.93
CA ILE A 87 17.52 9.04 6.63
C ILE A 87 16.95 9.60 7.94
N PRO A 88 17.56 10.66 8.51
CA PRO A 88 17.16 11.17 9.83
C PRO A 88 15.83 11.93 9.82
N LYS A 89 15.47 12.56 8.69
CA LYS A 89 14.21 13.29 8.50
C LYS A 89 13.64 12.96 7.12
N GLY A 90 12.41 12.53 7.07
CA GLY A 90 11.79 12.15 5.80
C GLY A 90 10.28 12.23 5.78
N LEU A 91 9.75 12.45 4.58
CA LEU A 91 8.36 12.27 4.23
C LEU A 91 8.22 10.98 3.42
N ILE A 92 7.64 9.96 4.03
CA ILE A 92 7.32 8.70 3.36
C ILE A 92 5.98 8.86 2.67
N MET A 93 5.90 8.47 1.40
CA MET A 93 4.66 8.34 0.65
C MET A 93 4.53 6.92 0.12
N GLU A 94 3.44 6.26 0.47
CA GLU A 94 3.05 4.97 -0.10
C GLU A 94 1.77 5.13 -0.91
N ILE A 95 1.80 4.70 -2.18
CA ILE A 95 0.60 4.59 -3.02
C ILE A 95 0.32 3.09 -3.18
N GLY A 96 -0.67 2.62 -2.42
CA GLY A 96 -1.19 1.25 -2.50
C GLY A 96 -2.29 1.11 -3.55
N GLY A 97 -3.00 -0.03 -3.55
CA GLY A 97 -4.15 -0.25 -4.43
C GLY A 97 -5.36 0.61 -4.08
N SER A 98 -5.74 0.63 -2.81
CA SER A 98 -6.95 1.30 -2.31
C SER A 98 -6.70 2.37 -1.24
N GLY A 99 -5.45 2.71 -0.98
CA GLY A 99 -5.07 3.74 0.00
C GLY A 99 -3.73 4.36 -0.34
N THR A 100 -3.60 5.64 0.01
CA THR A 100 -2.36 6.40 -0.04
C THR A 100 -2.03 6.86 1.37
N LYS A 101 -0.77 6.75 1.78
CA LYS A 101 -0.32 7.10 3.12
C LYS A 101 0.86 8.05 3.05
N PHE A 102 0.86 9.01 3.96
CA PHE A 102 2.00 9.88 4.23
C PHE A 102 2.43 9.68 5.67
N VAL A 103 3.73 9.58 5.90
CA VAL A 103 4.31 9.56 7.25
C VAL A 103 5.48 10.54 7.26
N TYR A 104 5.34 11.61 8.01
CA TYR A 104 6.42 12.56 8.26
C TYR A 104 7.09 12.22 9.58
N TYR A 105 8.41 12.08 9.54
CA TYR A 105 9.18 11.72 10.72
C TYR A 105 10.50 12.52 10.83
N ASN A 106 10.98 12.67 12.06
CA ASN A 106 12.28 13.25 12.37
C ASN A 106 12.93 12.46 13.51
N ARG A 107 14.23 12.11 13.38
CA ARG A 107 15.03 11.39 14.38
C ARG A 107 14.32 10.17 14.96
N ARG A 108 13.74 9.33 14.10
CA ARG A 108 12.97 8.13 14.46
C ARG A 108 11.66 8.39 15.24
N ASN A 109 11.16 9.61 15.25
CA ASN A 109 9.84 9.92 15.79
C ASN A 109 8.89 10.28 14.65
N ILE A 110 7.73 9.62 14.58
CA ILE A 110 6.65 10.03 13.70
C ILE A 110 6.08 11.34 14.24
N LEU A 111 6.04 12.35 13.39
CA LEU A 111 5.45 13.65 13.68
C LEU A 111 4.01 13.71 13.20
N HIS A 112 3.76 13.29 11.94
CA HIS A 112 2.45 13.28 11.33
C HIS A 112 2.23 12.03 10.50
N THR A 113 0.98 11.60 10.46
CA THR A 113 0.50 10.50 9.59
C THR A 113 -0.80 10.92 8.95
N GLU A 114 -0.89 10.76 7.63
CA GLU A 114 -2.12 10.99 6.88
C GLU A 114 -2.46 9.74 6.05
N VAL A 115 -3.74 9.38 6.01
CA VAL A 115 -4.21 8.22 5.27
C VAL A 115 -5.41 8.58 4.42
N PHE A 116 -5.24 8.49 3.12
CA PHE A 116 -6.30 8.69 2.15
C PHE A 116 -6.90 7.36 1.71
N SER A 117 -8.22 7.33 1.57
CA SER A 117 -8.99 6.15 1.12
C SER A 117 -8.99 5.99 -0.41
N PHE A 118 -7.93 6.42 -1.08
CA PHE A 118 -7.71 6.22 -2.52
C PHE A 118 -6.27 5.77 -2.79
N GLY A 119 -6.11 4.96 -3.82
CA GLY A 119 -4.83 4.45 -4.30
C GLY A 119 -4.92 4.13 -5.78
N ALA A 120 -3.93 3.47 -6.35
CA ALA A 120 -3.84 3.25 -7.79
C ALA A 120 -5.06 2.55 -8.39
N ALA A 121 -5.60 1.52 -7.71
CA ALA A 121 -6.77 0.79 -8.21
C ALA A 121 -8.05 1.61 -8.09
N THR A 122 -8.27 2.28 -6.96
CA THR A 122 -9.47 3.12 -6.78
C THR A 122 -9.46 4.34 -7.68
N LEU A 123 -8.31 4.97 -7.92
CA LEU A 123 -8.17 6.05 -8.88
C LEU A 123 -8.48 5.58 -10.32
N ALA A 124 -8.01 4.40 -10.69
CA ALA A 124 -8.35 3.79 -11.98
C ALA A 124 -9.86 3.50 -12.11
N GLU A 125 -10.52 3.08 -11.04
CA GLU A 125 -11.98 2.88 -11.02
C GLU A 125 -12.75 4.23 -11.10
N MET A 126 -12.27 5.28 -10.45
CA MET A 126 -12.92 6.61 -10.41
C MET A 126 -12.79 7.37 -11.73
N PHE A 127 -11.63 7.30 -12.37
CA PHE A 127 -11.29 8.14 -13.53
C PHE A 127 -11.19 7.36 -14.85
N GLY A 128 -11.44 6.06 -14.83
CA GLY A 128 -11.31 5.17 -15.97
C GLY A 128 -9.86 4.69 -16.14
N GLY A 129 -9.64 3.39 -15.89
CA GLY A 129 -8.36 2.74 -16.14
C GLY A 129 -8.24 2.33 -17.60
N ALA A 130 -7.35 2.98 -18.35
CA ALA A 130 -6.90 2.52 -19.66
C ALA A 130 -5.40 2.22 -19.58
N ASP A 131 -4.89 1.37 -20.48
CA ASP A 131 -3.45 1.08 -20.57
C ASP A 131 -2.63 2.35 -20.82
N VAL A 132 -3.22 3.31 -21.55
CA VAL A 132 -2.70 4.67 -21.72
C VAL A 132 -3.81 5.64 -21.32
N ALA A 133 -3.60 6.38 -20.24
CA ALA A 133 -4.56 7.38 -19.78
C ALA A 133 -4.58 8.57 -20.75
N PRO A 134 -5.77 9.03 -21.21
CA PRO A 134 -5.88 10.29 -21.92
C PRO A 134 -5.36 11.46 -21.06
N GLU A 135 -4.80 12.49 -21.68
CA GLU A 135 -4.28 13.69 -21.01
C GLU A 135 -5.33 14.34 -20.08
N GLU A 136 -6.59 14.33 -20.49
CA GLU A 136 -7.70 14.80 -19.66
C GLU A 136 -7.86 13.99 -18.37
N THR A 137 -7.67 12.69 -18.43
CA THR A 137 -7.72 11.80 -17.26
C THR A 137 -6.56 12.09 -16.32
N GLU A 138 -5.35 12.27 -16.85
CA GLU A 138 -4.17 12.65 -16.06
C GLU A 138 -4.40 13.97 -15.33
N ARG A 139 -4.95 14.96 -16.01
CA ARG A 139 -5.30 16.27 -15.42
C ARG A 139 -6.32 16.15 -14.30
N LYS A 140 -7.37 15.34 -14.48
CA LYS A 140 -8.41 15.12 -13.46
C LYS A 140 -7.83 14.42 -12.22
N VAL A 141 -6.98 13.42 -12.42
CA VAL A 141 -6.31 12.73 -11.31
C VAL A 141 -5.37 13.68 -10.56
N ALA A 142 -4.58 14.48 -11.29
CA ALA A 142 -3.68 15.44 -10.68
C ALA A 142 -4.43 16.53 -9.88
N GLU A 143 -5.54 17.02 -10.42
CA GLU A 143 -6.39 18.00 -9.73
C GLU A 143 -7.03 17.40 -8.48
N PHE A 144 -7.60 16.19 -8.59
CA PHE A 144 -8.15 15.48 -7.43
C PHE A 144 -7.10 15.31 -6.33
N PHE A 145 -5.88 14.88 -6.71
CA PHE A 145 -4.80 14.66 -5.74
C PHE A 145 -4.38 15.97 -5.08
N ARG A 146 -4.28 17.07 -5.83
CA ARG A 146 -3.96 18.40 -5.30
C ARG A 146 -4.99 18.84 -4.27
N GLN A 147 -6.29 18.71 -4.57
CA GLN A 147 -7.38 19.03 -3.64
C GLN A 147 -7.31 18.20 -2.36
N GLN A 148 -6.93 16.93 -2.46
CA GLN A 148 -6.73 16.12 -1.26
C GLN A 148 -5.52 16.58 -0.44
N LEU A 149 -4.42 16.98 -1.06
CA LEU A 149 -3.25 17.50 -0.34
C LEU A 149 -3.53 18.84 0.34
N GLU A 150 -4.36 19.69 -0.22
CA GLU A 150 -4.78 20.97 0.39
C GLU A 150 -5.53 20.78 1.71
N THR A 151 -6.05 19.58 2.00
CA THR A 151 -6.69 19.27 3.29
C THR A 151 -5.69 18.90 4.40
N VAL A 152 -4.42 18.86 4.10
CA VAL A 152 -3.36 18.38 5.01
C VAL A 152 -2.49 19.55 5.47
N ASP A 153 -2.94 20.22 6.53
CA ASP A 153 -2.33 21.47 7.03
C ASP A 153 -0.83 21.36 7.35
N TRP A 154 -0.39 20.22 7.89
CA TRP A 154 1.01 20.03 8.28
C TRP A 154 2.00 19.88 7.10
N LEU A 155 1.52 19.75 5.87
CA LEU A 155 2.42 19.74 4.70
C LEU A 155 3.16 21.07 4.52
N ASP A 156 2.57 22.17 4.96
CA ASP A 156 3.19 23.51 4.93
C ASP A 156 4.31 23.65 5.98
N GLU A 157 4.37 22.76 6.96
CA GLU A 157 5.41 22.72 8.00
C GLU A 157 6.67 21.96 7.54
N LEU A 158 6.65 21.34 6.34
CA LEU A 158 7.78 20.57 5.85
C LEU A 158 9.00 21.45 5.61
N ASP A 159 10.08 21.09 6.28
CA ASP A 159 11.39 21.69 6.08
C ASP A 159 11.92 21.37 4.66
N PRO A 160 12.52 22.34 3.95
CA PRO A 160 13.13 22.13 2.63
C PRO A 160 14.17 21.00 2.58
N GLU A 161 14.80 20.65 3.72
CA GLU A 161 15.74 19.53 3.82
C GLU A 161 15.06 18.17 4.01
N THR A 162 13.75 18.12 4.15
CA THR A 162 13.01 16.86 4.32
C THR A 162 13.16 15.99 3.07
N GLN A 163 13.73 14.80 3.24
CA GLN A 163 13.89 13.87 2.13
C GLN A 163 12.56 13.18 1.80
N PHE A 164 12.22 13.10 0.52
CA PHE A 164 11.04 12.40 0.04
C PHE A 164 11.36 10.93 -0.24
N ILE A 165 10.57 10.01 0.34
CA ILE A 165 10.78 8.57 0.24
C ILE A 165 9.52 7.91 -0.32
N GLY A 166 9.60 7.46 -1.57
CA GLY A 166 8.50 6.74 -2.23
C GLY A 166 8.55 5.24 -1.94
N VAL A 167 7.43 4.67 -1.52
CA VAL A 167 7.30 3.25 -1.17
C VAL A 167 6.22 2.58 -2.02
N GLY A 168 6.39 1.30 -2.32
CA GLY A 168 5.40 0.50 -3.02
C GLY A 168 5.66 0.31 -4.52
N GLY A 169 4.73 -0.36 -5.20
CA GLY A 169 4.88 -0.77 -6.60
C GLY A 169 4.97 0.41 -7.56
N SER A 170 4.15 1.44 -7.37
CA SER A 170 4.14 2.65 -8.20
C SER A 170 5.50 3.35 -8.20
N PHE A 171 6.10 3.54 -7.03
CA PHE A 171 7.42 4.17 -6.91
C PHE A 171 8.55 3.28 -7.44
N ARG A 172 8.47 1.95 -7.27
CA ARG A 172 9.44 1.04 -7.92
C ARG A 172 9.40 1.14 -9.43
N ASN A 173 8.21 1.20 -10.02
CA ASN A 173 8.04 1.38 -11.46
C ASN A 173 8.60 2.74 -11.93
N LEU A 174 8.29 3.81 -11.21
CA LEU A 174 8.83 5.14 -11.49
C LEU A 174 10.36 5.16 -11.42
N SER A 175 10.94 4.54 -10.37
CA SER A 175 12.39 4.37 -10.23
C SER A 175 12.99 3.60 -11.40
N ALA A 176 12.37 2.50 -11.83
CA ALA A 176 12.83 1.72 -12.98
C ALA A 176 12.82 2.53 -14.27
N LEU A 177 11.78 3.33 -14.53
CA LEU A 177 11.69 4.24 -15.67
C LEU A 177 12.77 5.33 -15.62
N ALA A 178 12.96 5.95 -14.44
CA ALA A 178 13.99 6.97 -14.23
C ALA A 178 15.40 6.42 -14.47
N ARG A 179 15.68 5.22 -13.98
CA ARG A 179 16.97 4.53 -14.22
C ARG A 179 17.20 4.26 -15.71
N ARG A 180 16.21 3.73 -16.42
CA ARG A 180 16.30 3.52 -17.88
C ARG A 180 16.58 4.81 -18.63
N LYS A 181 15.84 5.88 -18.30
CA LYS A 181 16.03 7.21 -18.94
C LYS A 181 17.41 7.78 -18.68
N ARG A 182 17.95 7.59 -17.47
CA ARG A 182 19.28 8.07 -17.08
C ARG A 182 20.42 7.12 -17.43
N LYS A 183 20.13 5.95 -18.03
CA LYS A 183 21.10 4.91 -18.40
C LYS A 183 21.99 4.47 -17.23
N TYR A 184 21.41 4.31 -16.05
CA TYR A 184 22.13 3.75 -14.91
C TYR A 184 22.52 2.29 -15.18
N PRO A 185 23.80 1.90 -14.93
CA PRO A 185 24.34 0.60 -15.33
C PRO A 185 23.91 -0.59 -14.46
N LEU A 186 23.22 -0.37 -13.34
CA LEU A 186 22.85 -1.41 -12.40
C LEU A 186 21.32 -1.47 -12.19
N ASP A 187 20.77 -2.68 -12.29
CA ASP A 187 19.45 -3.03 -11.77
C ASP A 187 19.59 -3.36 -10.28
N ILE A 188 19.55 -2.33 -9.44
CA ILE A 188 19.54 -2.45 -7.98
C ILE A 188 18.09 -2.37 -7.50
#